data_9104412122124eaa2a1fd36463052b40
#
_entry.id   9104412122124eaa2a1fd36463052b40
#
_cell.length_a   1.000
_cell.length_b   1.000
_cell.length_c   1.000
_cell.angle_alpha   90.00
_cell.angle_beta   90.00
_cell.angle_gamma   90.00
#
_symmetry.space_group_name_H-M   'P 1'
#
loop_
_entity.id
_entity.type
_entity.pdbx_description
1 polymer ?
#
loop_
_entity_poly.entity_id
_entity_poly.type
_entity_poly.pdbx_seq_one_letter_code
_entity_poly.pdbx_strand_id
1 'polypeptide(L)'
;GVSATGAQNLKLTTETVSEFEKMPEVLDAAPLARFPALVTYKGLTGNVFIQGVEPPYLRYAGVSATEGTVFTDADAGDANSVMISPAVLKLFGIEDPASFVGEKVTFRILIPANDGTTNNTEVIIDKEFTVRGITKEEGVLNAMMMLPELRNYVGIEEFERIQVRVDTSENLPIVENKLIDAGYRVTALSKTVEQASKIFQGIQIVLATFGGIALVVSAIGMFNTMTVTLLERTKEIGIMRTIGASPNDVKYLFVSESVVVGFMGGLTGVIMGVGLGGTINLFLNIVAGQFGGQSVKLFAFPFEFLLFITVFSAVVGYLTGIFPARRASSLNPLDAIRYE
;
A
#
# COMPACT_ATOMS: atom_id res chain seq x y z
N GLY A 1 -11.58 -8.59 10.11
CA GLY A 1 -12.95 -8.56 10.67
C GLY A 1 -13.56 -9.96 10.72
N VAL A 2 -14.29 -10.22 11.77
CA VAL A 2 -15.02 -11.48 12.01
C VAL A 2 -16.50 -11.19 11.87
N SER A 3 -17.23 -12.01 11.12
CA SER A 3 -18.68 -11.91 10.94
C SER A 3 -19.35 -13.27 11.20
N ALA A 4 -20.63 -13.24 11.62
CA ALA A 4 -21.40 -14.42 12.01
C ALA A 4 -22.02 -15.24 10.86
N THR A 5 -21.66 -14.98 9.62
CA THR A 5 -22.28 -15.62 8.45
C THR A 5 -21.61 -16.97 8.14
N GLY A 6 -21.92 -18.00 8.87
CA GLY A 6 -21.56 -19.39 8.62
C GLY A 6 -22.77 -20.31 8.72
N ALA A 7 -22.65 -21.56 8.29
CA ALA A 7 -23.71 -22.57 8.28
C ALA A 7 -24.21 -22.98 9.70
N GLN A 8 -23.65 -22.41 10.74
CA GLN A 8 -24.10 -22.50 12.12
C GLN A 8 -24.54 -21.09 12.54
N ASN A 9 -25.71 -20.99 13.18
CA ASN A 9 -26.29 -19.73 13.74
C ASN A 9 -25.45 -19.19 14.92
N LEU A 10 -24.14 -19.01 14.70
CA LEU A 10 -23.26 -18.40 15.69
C LEU A 10 -23.52 -16.89 15.73
N LYS A 11 -23.86 -16.40 16.91
CA LYS A 11 -24.10 -14.98 17.17
C LYS A 11 -22.83 -14.32 17.69
N LEU A 12 -22.55 -13.13 17.23
CA LEU A 12 -21.48 -12.31 17.79
C LEU A 12 -22.04 -11.51 18.95
N THR A 13 -21.84 -11.99 20.16
CA THR A 13 -22.35 -11.37 21.41
C THR A 13 -21.22 -10.68 22.17
N THR A 14 -21.56 -10.00 23.25
CA THR A 14 -20.56 -9.43 24.19
C THR A 14 -19.67 -10.53 24.80
N GLU A 15 -20.20 -11.73 24.99
CA GLU A 15 -19.43 -12.89 25.48
C GLU A 15 -18.38 -13.31 24.44
N THR A 16 -18.76 -13.33 23.15
CA THR A 16 -17.84 -13.62 22.04
C THR A 16 -16.70 -12.61 21.97
N VAL A 17 -16.97 -11.32 22.17
CA VAL A 17 -15.92 -10.29 22.25
C VAL A 17 -14.95 -10.62 23.36
N SER A 18 -15.46 -10.93 24.57
CA SER A 18 -14.63 -11.29 25.72
C SER A 18 -13.86 -12.59 25.54
N GLU A 19 -14.39 -13.55 24.76
CA GLU A 19 -13.66 -14.77 24.40
C GLU A 19 -12.49 -14.47 23.47
N PHE A 20 -12.68 -13.60 22.50
CA PHE A 20 -11.60 -13.19 21.57
C PHE A 20 -10.49 -12.45 22.30
N GLU A 21 -10.84 -11.54 23.24
CA GLU A 21 -9.87 -10.82 24.06
C GLU A 21 -9.03 -11.69 25.00
N LYS A 22 -9.56 -12.88 25.37
CA LYS A 22 -8.82 -13.85 26.21
C LYS A 22 -7.80 -14.66 25.41
N MET A 23 -7.81 -14.61 24.10
CA MET A 23 -6.80 -15.31 23.29
C MET A 23 -5.43 -14.63 23.46
N PRO A 24 -4.37 -15.38 23.77
CA PRO A 24 -3.04 -14.81 24.05
C PRO A 24 -2.47 -13.98 22.91
N GLU A 25 -2.85 -14.30 21.67
CA GLU A 25 -2.37 -13.64 20.46
C GLU A 25 -3.21 -12.42 20.07
N VAL A 26 -4.31 -12.14 20.78
CA VAL A 26 -5.22 -11.03 20.51
C VAL A 26 -4.91 -9.89 21.47
N LEU A 27 -4.71 -8.69 20.92
CA LEU A 27 -4.50 -7.47 21.70
C LEU A 27 -5.79 -6.78 22.07
N ASP A 28 -6.79 -6.87 21.17
CA ASP A 28 -8.05 -6.13 21.32
C ASP A 28 -9.11 -6.67 20.35
N ALA A 29 -10.39 -6.55 20.74
CA ALA A 29 -11.52 -6.94 19.92
C ALA A 29 -12.60 -5.86 19.96
N ALA A 30 -12.77 -5.13 18.87
CA ALA A 30 -13.68 -3.99 18.78
C ALA A 30 -14.96 -4.39 18.00
N PRO A 31 -16.12 -4.39 18.65
CA PRO A 31 -17.40 -4.75 18.03
C PRO A 31 -18.00 -3.61 17.21
N LEU A 32 -18.80 -3.96 16.21
CA LEU A 32 -19.66 -3.09 15.42
C LEU A 32 -21.10 -3.57 15.51
N ALA A 33 -21.99 -2.74 16.01
CA ALA A 33 -23.44 -2.92 15.90
C ALA A 33 -23.98 -2.09 14.74
N ARG A 34 -24.93 -2.61 13.96
CA ARG A 34 -25.52 -1.90 12.83
C ARG A 34 -27.00 -2.11 12.79
N PHE A 35 -27.74 -1.00 12.64
CA PHE A 35 -29.20 -1.01 12.52
C PHE A 35 -29.64 -0.14 11.36
N PRO A 36 -30.71 -0.54 10.63
CA PRO A 36 -31.36 0.37 9.70
C PRO A 36 -31.99 1.52 10.50
N ALA A 37 -31.89 2.72 9.96
CA ALA A 37 -32.41 3.93 10.60
C ALA A 37 -32.87 4.96 9.59
N LEU A 38 -33.66 5.92 10.05
CA LEU A 38 -33.99 7.14 9.32
C LEU A 38 -33.24 8.29 9.95
N VAL A 39 -32.53 9.07 9.15
CA VAL A 39 -31.92 10.33 9.57
C VAL A 39 -32.79 11.48 9.11
N THR A 40 -33.02 12.47 9.98
CA THR A 40 -33.80 13.67 9.66
C THR A 40 -32.94 14.91 9.83
N TYR A 41 -32.93 15.75 8.81
CA TYR A 41 -32.26 17.05 8.78
C TYR A 41 -33.16 18.10 8.16
N LYS A 42 -33.44 19.20 8.89
CA LYS A 42 -34.30 20.33 8.45
C LYS A 42 -35.65 19.87 7.81
N GLY A 43 -36.24 18.79 8.37
CA GLY A 43 -37.51 18.24 7.89
C GLY A 43 -37.42 17.27 6.72
N LEU A 44 -36.25 17.08 6.14
CA LEU A 44 -35.97 16.04 5.15
C LEU A 44 -35.55 14.75 5.85
N THR A 45 -36.08 13.62 5.40
CA THR A 45 -35.77 12.30 5.99
C THR A 45 -35.16 11.38 4.94
N GLY A 46 -34.12 10.66 5.31
CA GLY A 46 -33.44 9.70 4.45
C GLY A 46 -33.12 8.39 5.16
N ASN A 47 -33.06 7.29 4.39
CA ASN A 47 -32.65 5.98 4.92
C ASN A 47 -31.13 5.92 5.09
N VAL A 48 -30.69 5.45 6.26
CA VAL A 48 -29.28 5.24 6.58
C VAL A 48 -29.11 3.98 7.42
N PHE A 49 -27.88 3.52 7.56
CA PHE A 49 -27.50 2.57 8.59
C PHE A 49 -26.82 3.32 9.73
N ILE A 50 -27.35 3.19 10.95
CA ILE A 50 -26.67 3.68 12.13
C ILE A 50 -25.73 2.58 12.64
N GLN A 51 -24.51 2.97 12.92
CA GLN A 51 -23.45 2.08 13.39
C GLN A 51 -23.01 2.52 14.80
N GLY A 52 -23.10 1.61 15.76
CA GLY A 52 -22.51 1.76 17.06
C GLY A 52 -21.06 1.26 17.02
N VAL A 53 -20.11 2.15 17.24
CA VAL A 53 -18.68 1.87 17.17
C VAL A 53 -17.95 2.33 18.42
N GLU A 54 -16.79 1.73 18.66
CA GLU A 54 -15.83 2.20 19.65
C GLU A 54 -14.58 2.76 18.94
N PRO A 55 -13.80 3.66 19.55
CA PRO A 55 -12.64 4.25 18.91
C PRO A 55 -11.62 3.23 18.39
N PRO A 56 -11.35 2.09 19.06
CA PRO A 56 -10.50 1.04 18.51
C PRO A 56 -11.00 0.49 17.17
N TYR A 57 -12.32 0.30 17.02
CA TYR A 57 -12.90 -0.15 15.75
C TYR A 57 -12.56 0.79 14.59
N LEU A 58 -12.72 2.10 14.80
CA LEU A 58 -12.43 3.11 13.76
C LEU A 58 -10.97 3.07 13.33
N ARG A 59 -10.05 2.92 14.30
CA ARG A 59 -8.60 2.78 14.01
C ARG A 59 -8.30 1.53 13.22
N TYR A 60 -8.87 0.39 13.60
CA TYR A 60 -8.59 -0.91 12.95
C TYR A 60 -9.27 -1.04 11.59
N ALA A 61 -10.42 -0.41 11.42
CA ALA A 61 -11.11 -0.34 10.13
C ALA A 61 -10.52 0.73 9.20
N GLY A 62 -9.58 1.56 9.67
CA GLY A 62 -8.97 2.63 8.88
C GLY A 62 -9.93 3.77 8.55
N VAL A 63 -10.97 3.97 9.39
CA VAL A 63 -11.92 5.06 9.19
C VAL A 63 -11.23 6.40 9.42
N SER A 64 -11.32 7.27 8.42
CA SER A 64 -10.80 8.64 8.47
C SER A 64 -11.89 9.63 8.12
N ALA A 65 -11.76 10.86 8.61
CA ALA A 65 -12.66 11.96 8.24
C ALA A 65 -12.06 12.74 7.05
N THR A 66 -12.93 13.16 6.13
CA THR A 66 -12.58 14.14 5.10
C THR A 66 -12.67 15.55 5.68
N GLU A 67 -13.69 15.79 6.51
CA GLU A 67 -13.92 17.04 7.22
C GLU A 67 -14.28 16.74 8.67
N GLY A 68 -13.90 17.62 9.58
CA GLY A 68 -14.13 17.44 11.02
C GLY A 68 -13.15 16.46 11.66
N THR A 69 -13.60 15.74 12.69
CA THR A 69 -12.77 14.82 13.49
C THR A 69 -13.41 13.45 13.67
N VAL A 70 -12.57 12.42 13.77
CA VAL A 70 -12.96 11.04 14.11
C VAL A 70 -13.08 10.91 15.63
N PHE A 71 -13.89 9.99 16.13
CA PHE A 71 -13.91 9.64 17.55
C PHE A 71 -12.56 9.07 18.01
N THR A 72 -12.11 9.53 19.16
CA THR A 72 -10.90 9.08 19.84
C THR A 72 -11.23 8.48 21.20
N ASP A 73 -10.26 7.87 21.87
CA ASP A 73 -10.46 7.29 23.20
C ASP A 73 -10.89 8.35 24.23
N ALA A 74 -10.53 9.63 24.03
CA ALA A 74 -10.98 10.74 24.86
C ALA A 74 -12.50 11.02 24.71
N ASP A 75 -13.10 10.58 23.63
CA ASP A 75 -14.50 10.80 23.29
C ASP A 75 -15.41 9.62 23.70
N ALA A 76 -14.90 8.65 24.45
CA ALA A 76 -15.65 7.44 24.84
C ALA A 76 -16.97 7.73 25.57
N GLY A 77 -17.11 8.92 26.18
CA GLY A 77 -18.34 9.40 26.82
C GLY A 77 -19.14 10.41 25.98
N ASP A 78 -18.78 10.64 24.73
CA ASP A 78 -19.51 11.58 23.86
C ASP A 78 -20.84 10.99 23.41
N ALA A 79 -21.90 11.47 24.09
CA ALA A 79 -23.26 11.03 23.82
C ALA A 79 -24.02 11.89 22.81
N ASN A 80 -23.40 12.96 22.27
CA ASN A 80 -24.11 13.97 21.47
C ASN A 80 -23.60 14.12 20.06
N SER A 81 -22.55 13.39 19.67
CA SER A 81 -21.92 13.53 18.36
C SER A 81 -22.15 12.32 17.48
N VAL A 82 -22.13 12.57 16.17
CA VAL A 82 -22.24 11.55 15.13
C VAL A 82 -21.29 11.86 13.98
N MET A 83 -20.73 10.82 13.36
CA MET A 83 -20.02 10.92 12.10
C MET A 83 -20.92 10.42 10.97
N ILE A 84 -20.88 11.06 9.82
CA ILE A 84 -21.80 10.78 8.71
C ILE A 84 -20.99 10.54 7.40
N SER A 85 -21.43 9.62 6.56
CA SER A 85 -20.80 9.39 5.27
C SER A 85 -21.20 10.45 4.23
N PRO A 86 -20.35 10.75 3.22
CA PRO A 86 -20.67 11.71 2.15
C PRO A 86 -21.94 11.36 1.38
N ALA A 87 -22.28 10.06 1.30
CA ALA A 87 -23.50 9.62 0.64
C ALA A 87 -24.77 10.18 1.31
N VAL A 88 -24.76 10.37 2.64
CA VAL A 88 -25.87 10.96 3.39
C VAL A 88 -26.04 12.44 3.07
N LEU A 89 -24.94 13.18 2.86
CA LEU A 89 -25.01 14.59 2.46
C LEU A 89 -25.71 14.75 1.11
N LYS A 90 -25.41 13.83 0.17
CA LYS A 90 -26.04 13.81 -1.15
C LYS A 90 -27.57 13.61 -1.08
N LEU A 91 -28.08 12.85 -0.07
CA LEU A 91 -29.52 12.71 0.16
C LEU A 91 -30.20 14.06 0.50
N PHE A 92 -29.47 14.95 1.15
CA PHE A 92 -29.96 16.28 1.55
C PHE A 92 -29.60 17.38 0.55
N GLY A 93 -28.95 17.04 -0.58
CA GLY A 93 -28.54 18.00 -1.61
C GLY A 93 -27.38 18.90 -1.17
N ILE A 94 -26.56 18.43 -0.22
CA ILE A 94 -25.40 19.19 0.31
C ILE A 94 -24.17 18.82 -0.50
N GLU A 95 -23.58 19.79 -1.18
CA GLU A 95 -22.39 19.59 -2.02
C GLU A 95 -21.08 19.83 -1.25
N ASP A 96 -21.09 20.75 -0.27
CA ASP A 96 -19.91 21.07 0.53
C ASP A 96 -19.94 20.34 1.88
N PRO A 97 -19.08 19.30 2.08
CA PRO A 97 -19.01 18.57 3.34
C PRO A 97 -18.65 19.43 4.55
N ALA A 98 -17.82 20.48 4.37
CA ALA A 98 -17.38 21.32 5.47
C ALA A 98 -18.56 22.09 6.09
N SER A 99 -19.56 22.46 5.29
CA SER A 99 -20.75 23.18 5.76
C SER A 99 -21.67 22.34 6.67
N PHE A 100 -21.52 21.01 6.63
CA PHE A 100 -22.37 20.09 7.40
C PHE A 100 -21.78 19.71 8.77
N VAL A 101 -20.49 19.97 8.99
CA VAL A 101 -19.86 19.78 10.30
C VAL A 101 -20.39 20.81 11.28
N GLY A 102 -20.91 20.34 12.41
CA GLY A 102 -21.58 21.18 13.44
C GLY A 102 -23.09 21.29 13.29
N GLU A 103 -23.67 20.85 12.15
CA GLU A 103 -25.12 20.77 11.98
C GLU A 103 -25.74 19.68 12.86
N LYS A 104 -27.06 19.79 13.14
CA LYS A 104 -27.79 18.87 13.99
C LYS A 104 -28.70 17.97 13.19
N VAL A 105 -28.69 16.68 13.53
CA VAL A 105 -29.53 15.64 12.94
C VAL A 105 -30.24 14.83 14.01
N THR A 106 -31.37 14.24 13.66
CA THR A 106 -32.09 13.29 14.54
C THR A 106 -32.22 11.93 13.85
N PHE A 107 -32.36 10.88 14.66
CA PHE A 107 -32.46 9.50 14.15
C PHE A 107 -33.71 8.81 14.64
N ARG A 108 -34.26 7.93 13.79
CA ARG A 108 -35.21 6.90 14.14
C ARG A 108 -34.62 5.54 13.78
N ILE A 109 -34.46 4.66 14.74
CA ILE A 109 -33.88 3.33 14.52
C ILE A 109 -35.04 2.36 14.24
N LEU A 110 -34.84 1.55 13.20
CA LEU A 110 -35.77 0.51 12.81
C LEU A 110 -35.26 -0.83 13.30
N ILE A 111 -35.87 -1.40 14.33
CA ILE A 111 -35.51 -2.71 14.86
C ILE A 111 -36.34 -3.75 14.12
N PRO A 112 -35.71 -4.66 13.34
CA PRO A 112 -36.43 -5.75 12.68
C PRO A 112 -37.12 -6.64 13.73
N ALA A 113 -38.36 -7.00 13.51
CA ALA A 113 -39.06 -7.93 14.37
C ALA A 113 -38.42 -9.34 14.25
N ASN A 114 -38.11 -9.96 15.39
CA ASN A 114 -37.51 -11.32 15.43
C ASN A 114 -38.51 -12.45 15.09
N ASP A 115 -39.78 -12.13 14.91
CA ASP A 115 -40.87 -13.10 14.72
C ASP A 115 -41.27 -13.32 13.25
N GLY A 116 -40.49 -12.82 12.29
CA GLY A 116 -40.80 -12.93 10.84
C GLY A 116 -41.97 -12.09 10.38
N THR A 117 -42.51 -11.21 11.24
CA THR A 117 -43.51 -10.20 10.83
C THR A 117 -42.81 -9.01 10.15
N THR A 118 -43.48 -8.36 9.22
CA THR A 118 -42.98 -7.19 8.51
C THR A 118 -43.02 -5.90 9.33
N ASN A 119 -43.43 -5.96 10.60
CA ASN A 119 -43.54 -4.79 11.46
C ASN A 119 -42.24 -4.53 12.20
N ASN A 120 -41.41 -3.62 11.68
CA ASN A 120 -40.26 -3.10 12.41
C ASN A 120 -40.73 -2.27 13.60
N THR A 121 -40.11 -2.46 14.76
CA THR A 121 -40.31 -1.57 15.90
C THR A 121 -39.48 -0.31 15.69
N GLU A 122 -40.17 0.83 15.63
CA GLU A 122 -39.49 2.13 15.52
C GLU A 122 -39.08 2.63 16.92
N VAL A 123 -37.80 2.88 17.10
CA VAL A 123 -37.30 3.59 18.29
C VAL A 123 -36.98 5.01 17.90
N ILE A 124 -37.80 5.94 18.36
CA ILE A 124 -37.59 7.38 18.11
C ILE A 124 -36.54 7.88 19.11
N ILE A 125 -35.48 8.47 18.63
CA ILE A 125 -34.50 9.13 19.46
C ILE A 125 -34.85 10.63 19.50
N ASP A 126 -35.50 11.06 20.58
CA ASP A 126 -35.91 12.46 20.81
C ASP A 126 -34.71 13.36 21.21
N LYS A 127 -33.56 13.16 20.53
CA LYS A 127 -32.32 13.86 20.79
C LYS A 127 -31.67 14.29 19.50
N GLU A 128 -31.16 15.50 19.50
CA GLU A 128 -30.34 16.01 18.38
C GLU A 128 -28.88 15.62 18.57
N PHE A 129 -28.28 15.13 17.50
CA PHE A 129 -26.85 14.81 17.43
C PHE A 129 -26.13 15.82 16.56
N THR A 130 -25.00 16.29 17.03
CA THR A 130 -24.15 17.22 16.28
C THR A 130 -23.24 16.41 15.35
N VAL A 131 -23.20 16.77 14.08
CA VAL A 131 -22.30 16.15 13.12
C VAL A 131 -20.87 16.58 13.41
N ARG A 132 -20.06 15.67 13.92
CA ARG A 132 -18.67 15.90 14.30
C ARG A 132 -17.70 15.81 13.15
N GLY A 133 -17.97 14.93 12.21
CA GLY A 133 -17.10 14.70 11.07
C GLY A 133 -17.80 13.94 9.93
N ILE A 134 -17.25 14.11 8.76
CA ILE A 134 -17.67 13.43 7.54
C ILE A 134 -16.63 12.37 7.20
N THR A 135 -17.04 11.11 7.13
CA THR A 135 -16.13 10.00 6.83
C THR A 135 -15.67 10.05 5.36
N LYS A 136 -14.57 9.38 5.07
CA LYS A 136 -14.02 9.30 3.71
C LYS A 136 -14.70 8.23 2.85
N GLU A 137 -15.49 7.34 3.45
CA GLU A 137 -16.18 6.26 2.72
C GLU A 137 -17.29 6.83 1.83
N GLU A 138 -17.08 6.76 0.52
CA GLU A 138 -18.10 7.08 -0.47
C GLU A 138 -18.94 5.85 -0.80
N GLY A 139 -20.23 6.03 -1.02
CA GLY A 139 -21.12 4.99 -1.56
C GLY A 139 -21.94 4.20 -0.54
N VAL A 140 -21.72 4.37 0.76
CA VAL A 140 -22.52 3.73 1.80
C VAL A 140 -23.23 4.79 2.64
N LEU A 141 -24.54 4.62 2.84
CA LEU A 141 -25.38 5.52 3.64
C LEU A 141 -25.23 5.17 5.14
N ASN A 142 -24.13 5.60 5.76
CA ASN A 142 -23.80 5.30 7.13
C ASN A 142 -23.78 6.55 8.02
N ALA A 143 -24.28 6.39 9.24
CA ALA A 143 -24.04 7.31 10.36
C ALA A 143 -23.40 6.50 11.50
N MET A 144 -22.32 7.00 12.09
CA MET A 144 -21.59 6.33 13.17
C MET A 144 -21.73 7.12 14.45
N MET A 145 -22.12 6.46 15.53
CA MET A 145 -22.14 7.01 16.88
C MET A 145 -21.40 6.09 17.83
N MET A 146 -21.12 6.58 19.04
CA MET A 146 -20.49 5.77 20.07
C MET A 146 -21.38 4.61 20.48
N LEU A 147 -20.82 3.40 20.58
CA LEU A 147 -21.55 2.18 20.94
C LEU A 147 -22.26 2.30 22.31
N PRO A 148 -21.64 2.89 23.36
CA PRO A 148 -22.34 3.10 24.64
C PRO A 148 -23.60 3.97 24.51
N GLU A 149 -23.57 4.99 23.64
CA GLU A 149 -24.74 5.85 23.39
C GLU A 149 -25.83 5.08 22.65
N LEU A 150 -25.49 4.31 21.64
CA LEU A 150 -26.46 3.49 20.90
C LEU A 150 -27.14 2.46 21.82
N ARG A 151 -26.43 1.89 22.79
CA ARG A 151 -26.97 0.96 23.80
C ARG A 151 -28.05 1.58 24.68
N ASN A 152 -28.05 2.90 24.87
CA ASN A 152 -29.11 3.57 25.66
C ASN A 152 -30.49 3.52 24.95
N TYR A 153 -30.52 3.32 23.63
CA TYR A 153 -31.77 3.33 22.86
C TYR A 153 -32.16 1.93 22.37
N VAL A 154 -31.17 1.08 22.09
CA VAL A 154 -31.38 -0.25 21.52
C VAL A 154 -30.66 -1.30 22.36
N GLY A 155 -31.40 -2.37 22.72
CA GLY A 155 -30.79 -3.57 23.29
C GLY A 155 -29.91 -4.27 22.26
N ILE A 156 -28.60 -4.12 22.36
CA ILE A 156 -27.65 -4.74 21.43
C ILE A 156 -27.27 -6.12 21.98
N GLU A 157 -27.94 -7.14 21.46
CA GLU A 157 -27.66 -8.53 21.79
C GLU A 157 -26.60 -9.13 20.85
N GLU A 158 -26.58 -8.66 19.59
CA GLU A 158 -25.72 -9.20 18.54
C GLU A 158 -24.99 -8.09 17.81
N PHE A 159 -23.74 -8.36 17.47
CA PHE A 159 -22.93 -7.48 16.64
C PHE A 159 -22.89 -7.99 15.19
N GLU A 160 -22.82 -7.06 14.22
CA GLU A 160 -22.66 -7.43 12.81
C GLU A 160 -21.24 -7.95 12.55
N ARG A 161 -20.26 -7.33 13.22
CA ARG A 161 -18.83 -7.63 12.99
C ARG A 161 -18.03 -7.32 14.26
N ILE A 162 -16.95 -8.07 14.44
CA ILE A 162 -15.91 -7.76 15.44
C ILE A 162 -14.58 -7.58 14.68
N GLN A 163 -13.91 -6.46 14.90
CA GLN A 163 -12.54 -6.25 14.43
C GLN A 163 -11.58 -6.76 15.50
N VAL A 164 -10.81 -7.78 15.16
CA VAL A 164 -9.82 -8.38 16.07
C VAL A 164 -8.44 -7.88 15.67
N ARG A 165 -7.71 -7.34 16.61
CA ARG A 165 -6.32 -6.93 16.46
C ARG A 165 -5.41 -8.00 17.04
N VAL A 166 -4.50 -8.51 16.22
CA VAL A 166 -3.49 -9.50 16.62
C VAL A 166 -2.18 -8.79 16.94
N ASP A 167 -1.41 -9.32 17.87
CA ASP A 167 -0.13 -8.78 18.36
C ASP A 167 0.94 -8.69 17.27
N THR A 168 1.08 -9.75 16.46
CA THR A 168 2.05 -9.82 15.36
C THR A 168 1.41 -10.37 14.08
N SER A 169 1.99 -10.01 12.92
CA SER A 169 1.55 -10.53 11.63
C SER A 169 1.74 -12.05 11.52
N GLU A 170 2.67 -12.62 12.27
CA GLU A 170 2.97 -14.07 12.28
C GLU A 170 1.86 -14.86 12.97
N ASN A 171 1.23 -14.29 14.01
CA ASN A 171 0.13 -14.90 14.74
C ASN A 171 -1.23 -14.76 14.05
N LEU A 172 -1.33 -13.92 13.03
CA LEU A 172 -2.58 -13.66 12.34
C LEU A 172 -3.17 -14.92 11.67
N PRO A 173 -2.40 -15.80 10.97
CA PRO A 173 -2.93 -17.06 10.46
C PRO A 173 -3.38 -18.02 11.58
N ILE A 174 -2.74 -17.97 12.75
CA ILE A 174 -3.08 -18.82 13.90
C ILE A 174 -4.45 -18.42 14.43
N VAL A 175 -4.66 -17.13 14.69
CA VAL A 175 -5.94 -16.59 15.16
C VAL A 175 -7.03 -16.81 14.10
N GLU A 176 -6.72 -16.55 12.83
CA GLU A 176 -7.66 -16.76 11.72
C GLU A 176 -8.17 -18.21 11.69
N ASN A 177 -7.27 -19.20 11.76
CA ASN A 177 -7.65 -20.59 11.76
C ASN A 177 -8.45 -20.97 13.01
N LYS A 178 -8.05 -20.52 14.21
CA LYS A 178 -8.83 -20.73 15.45
C LYS A 178 -10.26 -20.24 15.31
N LEU A 179 -10.47 -19.03 14.74
CA LEU A 179 -11.79 -18.45 14.55
C LEU A 179 -12.61 -19.16 13.47
N ILE A 180 -11.97 -19.62 12.39
CA ILE A 180 -12.61 -20.44 11.33
C ILE A 180 -13.01 -21.79 11.88
N ASP A 181 -12.16 -22.46 12.65
CA ASP A 181 -12.43 -23.75 13.28
C ASP A 181 -13.57 -23.64 14.33
N ALA A 182 -13.68 -22.49 14.99
CA ALA A 182 -14.82 -22.15 15.85
C ALA A 182 -16.10 -21.85 15.06
N GLY A 183 -16.07 -21.84 13.71
CA GLY A 183 -17.23 -21.66 12.84
C GLY A 183 -17.53 -20.22 12.42
N TYR A 184 -16.65 -19.26 12.76
CA TYR A 184 -16.83 -17.87 12.34
C TYR A 184 -16.31 -17.62 10.93
N ARG A 185 -16.95 -16.69 10.22
CA ARG A 185 -16.45 -16.20 8.95
C ARG A 185 -15.42 -15.10 9.18
N VAL A 186 -14.17 -15.36 8.85
CA VAL A 186 -13.08 -14.38 9.00
C VAL A 186 -12.75 -13.74 7.66
N THR A 187 -12.66 -12.41 7.66
CA THR A 187 -12.14 -11.64 6.54
C THR A 187 -10.85 -10.97 7.00
N ALA A 188 -9.72 -11.53 6.61
CA ALA A 188 -8.42 -10.97 6.91
C ALA A 188 -7.89 -10.20 5.70
N LEU A 189 -7.54 -8.93 5.90
CA LEU A 189 -6.91 -8.10 4.88
C LEU A 189 -5.51 -8.65 4.49
N SER A 190 -4.88 -9.39 5.41
CA SER A 190 -3.58 -10.04 5.21
C SER A 190 -3.55 -10.99 4.03
N LYS A 191 -4.61 -11.78 3.77
CA LYS A 191 -4.65 -12.68 2.60
C LYS A 191 -4.59 -11.91 1.29
N THR A 192 -5.27 -10.78 1.20
CA THR A 192 -5.23 -9.93 0.01
C THR A 192 -3.84 -9.31 -0.16
N VAL A 193 -3.22 -8.86 0.94
CA VAL A 193 -1.85 -8.32 0.93
C VAL A 193 -0.84 -9.41 0.58
N GLU A 194 -0.99 -10.62 1.13
CA GLU A 194 -0.11 -11.76 0.83
C GLU A 194 -0.22 -12.17 -0.64
N GLN A 195 -1.43 -12.27 -1.19
CA GLN A 195 -1.64 -12.56 -2.60
C GLN A 195 -1.03 -11.48 -3.49
N ALA A 196 -1.24 -10.19 -3.17
CA ALA A 196 -0.60 -9.09 -3.87
C ALA A 196 0.93 -9.19 -3.80
N SER A 197 1.50 -9.46 -2.62
CA SER A 197 2.94 -9.64 -2.43
C SER A 197 3.50 -10.80 -3.26
N LYS A 198 2.80 -11.94 -3.34
CA LYS A 198 3.20 -13.08 -4.19
C LYS A 198 3.20 -12.71 -5.69
N ILE A 199 2.19 -11.93 -6.14
CA ILE A 199 2.14 -11.43 -7.51
C ILE A 199 3.33 -10.51 -7.78
N PHE A 200 3.61 -9.55 -6.86
CA PHE A 200 4.75 -8.65 -7.00
C PHE A 200 6.09 -9.39 -6.98
N GLN A 201 6.26 -10.40 -6.13
CA GLN A 201 7.44 -11.27 -6.14
C GLN A 201 7.61 -11.99 -7.48
N GLY A 202 6.52 -12.52 -8.05
CA GLY A 202 6.55 -13.12 -9.39
C GLY A 202 7.01 -12.14 -10.46
N ILE A 203 6.45 -10.94 -10.46
CA ILE A 203 6.86 -9.85 -11.38
C ILE A 203 8.34 -9.49 -11.18
N GLN A 204 8.81 -9.37 -9.94
CA GLN A 204 10.21 -9.07 -9.63
C GLN A 204 11.17 -10.14 -10.17
N ILE A 205 10.82 -11.43 -10.03
CA ILE A 205 11.65 -12.54 -10.55
C ILE A 205 11.73 -12.43 -12.08
N VAL A 206 10.62 -12.20 -12.76
CA VAL A 206 10.60 -12.05 -14.22
C VAL A 206 11.45 -10.85 -14.64
N LEU A 207 11.28 -9.69 -14.03
CA LEU A 207 12.05 -8.48 -14.32
C LEU A 207 13.55 -8.67 -14.03
N ALA A 208 13.89 -9.32 -12.91
CA ALA A 208 15.27 -9.63 -12.55
C ALA A 208 15.94 -10.57 -13.59
N THR A 209 15.17 -11.55 -14.09
CA THR A 209 15.66 -12.47 -15.14
C THR A 209 15.92 -11.71 -16.44
N PHE A 210 15.00 -10.88 -16.91
CA PHE A 210 15.20 -10.05 -18.10
C PHE A 210 16.35 -9.05 -17.91
N GLY A 211 16.43 -8.41 -16.75
CA GLY A 211 17.53 -7.52 -16.41
C GLY A 211 18.87 -8.24 -16.36
N GLY A 212 18.92 -9.45 -15.82
CA GLY A 212 20.10 -10.30 -15.82
C GLY A 212 20.57 -10.68 -17.23
N ILE A 213 19.64 -11.08 -18.10
CA ILE A 213 19.95 -11.37 -19.51
C ILE A 213 20.48 -10.12 -20.20
N ALA A 214 19.83 -8.97 -20.06
CA ALA A 214 20.26 -7.72 -20.64
C ALA A 214 21.65 -7.31 -20.16
N LEU A 215 21.96 -7.52 -18.87
CA LEU A 215 23.27 -7.25 -18.29
C LEU A 215 24.35 -8.15 -18.90
N VAL A 216 24.09 -9.46 -19.09
CA VAL A 216 25.03 -10.39 -19.73
C VAL A 216 25.28 -9.98 -21.17
N VAL A 217 24.25 -9.67 -21.93
CA VAL A 217 24.37 -9.23 -23.34
C VAL A 217 25.17 -7.92 -23.42
N SER A 218 24.90 -6.96 -22.53
CA SER A 218 25.63 -5.70 -22.44
C SER A 218 27.11 -5.90 -22.07
N ALA A 219 27.41 -6.82 -21.15
CA ALA A 219 28.77 -7.18 -20.78
C ALA A 219 29.56 -7.80 -21.96
N ILE A 220 28.91 -8.68 -22.72
CA ILE A 220 29.49 -9.25 -23.95
C ILE A 220 29.74 -8.16 -25.02
N GLY A 221 28.77 -7.26 -25.18
CA GLY A 221 28.92 -6.12 -26.12
C GLY A 221 30.09 -5.21 -25.74
N MET A 222 30.21 -4.86 -24.46
CA MET A 222 31.30 -4.06 -23.93
C MET A 222 32.67 -4.77 -24.11
N PHE A 223 32.72 -6.07 -23.79
CA PHE A 223 33.93 -6.88 -24.03
C PHE A 223 34.36 -6.87 -25.50
N ASN A 224 33.41 -7.04 -26.40
CA ASN A 224 33.69 -7.02 -27.83
C ASN A 224 34.19 -5.65 -28.31
N THR A 225 33.53 -4.56 -27.89
CA THR A 225 33.92 -3.18 -28.21
C THR A 225 35.33 -2.89 -27.69
N MET A 226 35.63 -3.24 -26.44
CA MET A 226 36.98 -3.05 -25.86
C MET A 226 38.05 -3.86 -26.60
N THR A 227 37.71 -5.08 -27.07
CA THR A 227 38.63 -5.90 -27.84
C THR A 227 38.92 -5.28 -29.21
N VAL A 228 37.90 -4.75 -29.89
CA VAL A 228 38.09 -4.04 -31.19
C VAL A 228 38.93 -2.78 -30.98
N THR A 229 38.59 -1.94 -29.99
CA THR A 229 39.36 -0.74 -29.66
C THR A 229 40.81 -1.05 -29.34
N LEU A 230 41.10 -2.16 -28.65
CA LEU A 230 42.46 -2.63 -28.39
C LEU A 230 43.21 -2.93 -29.67
N LEU A 231 42.59 -3.63 -30.62
CA LEU A 231 43.20 -3.95 -31.93
C LEU A 231 43.48 -2.68 -32.74
N GLU A 232 42.53 -1.73 -32.77
CA GLU A 232 42.70 -0.44 -33.46
C GLU A 232 43.81 0.41 -32.86
N ARG A 233 44.03 0.39 -31.53
CA ARG A 233 45.05 1.17 -30.79
C ARG A 233 46.33 0.37 -30.52
N THR A 234 46.54 -0.80 -31.15
CA THR A 234 47.70 -1.65 -30.89
C THR A 234 49.00 -0.90 -31.12
N LYS A 235 49.09 -0.11 -32.20
CA LYS A 235 50.28 0.70 -32.54
C LYS A 235 50.56 1.78 -31.48
N GLU A 236 49.52 2.47 -30.97
CA GLU A 236 49.65 3.48 -29.91
C GLU A 236 50.17 2.84 -28.63
N ILE A 237 49.65 1.67 -28.25
CA ILE A 237 50.14 0.89 -27.11
C ILE A 237 51.58 0.51 -27.28
N GLY A 238 51.99 0.06 -28.46
CA GLY A 238 53.36 -0.25 -28.78
C GLY A 238 54.29 0.94 -28.58
N ILE A 239 53.92 2.13 -29.07
CA ILE A 239 54.68 3.38 -28.90
C ILE A 239 54.76 3.74 -27.42
N MET A 240 53.66 3.73 -26.67
CA MET A 240 53.66 4.01 -25.22
C MET A 240 54.62 3.06 -24.47
N ARG A 241 54.64 1.80 -24.82
CA ARG A 241 55.52 0.79 -24.24
C ARG A 241 57.01 1.01 -24.58
N THR A 242 57.34 1.49 -25.79
CA THR A 242 58.71 1.77 -26.19
C THR A 242 59.28 3.03 -25.55
N ILE A 243 58.44 4.03 -25.21
CA ILE A 243 58.86 5.23 -24.45
C ILE A 243 58.85 5.02 -22.94
N GLY A 244 58.56 3.79 -22.44
CA GLY A 244 58.76 3.42 -21.05
C GLY A 244 57.49 3.19 -20.22
N ALA A 245 56.29 3.20 -20.80
CA ALA A 245 55.10 2.86 -20.07
C ALA A 245 55.14 1.39 -19.60
N SER A 246 54.81 1.16 -18.34
CA SER A 246 54.75 -0.19 -17.76
C SER A 246 53.51 -0.97 -18.26
N PRO A 247 53.53 -2.32 -18.19
CA PRO A 247 52.34 -3.12 -18.49
C PRO A 247 51.16 -2.73 -17.63
N ASN A 248 51.41 -2.34 -16.37
CA ASN A 248 50.36 -1.94 -15.45
C ASN A 248 49.70 -0.59 -15.85
N ASP A 249 50.50 0.35 -16.38
CA ASP A 249 49.97 1.63 -16.84
C ASP A 249 48.96 1.43 -17.97
N VAL A 250 49.31 0.60 -18.94
CA VAL A 250 48.42 0.21 -20.04
C VAL A 250 47.16 -0.48 -19.50
N LYS A 251 47.32 -1.41 -18.58
CA LYS A 251 46.17 -2.09 -17.92
C LYS A 251 45.23 -1.11 -17.22
N TYR A 252 45.81 -0.18 -16.42
CA TYR A 252 44.98 0.82 -15.70
C TYR A 252 44.26 1.75 -16.66
N LEU A 253 44.87 2.12 -17.79
CA LEU A 253 44.21 2.93 -18.81
C LEU A 253 42.94 2.27 -19.33
N PHE A 254 43.01 1.00 -19.77
CA PHE A 254 41.85 0.27 -20.31
C PHE A 254 40.81 -0.05 -19.22
N VAL A 255 41.23 -0.34 -17.97
CA VAL A 255 40.32 -0.58 -16.87
C VAL A 255 39.58 0.71 -16.51
N SER A 256 40.27 1.86 -16.44
CA SER A 256 39.63 3.13 -16.15
C SER A 256 38.61 3.53 -17.21
N GLU A 257 38.96 3.31 -18.51
CA GLU A 257 38.03 3.53 -19.64
C GLU A 257 36.77 2.67 -19.48
N SER A 258 36.92 1.39 -19.15
CA SER A 258 35.80 0.47 -18.91
C SER A 258 34.92 0.90 -17.74
N VAL A 259 35.52 1.36 -16.63
CA VAL A 259 34.78 1.86 -15.45
C VAL A 259 33.98 3.11 -15.80
N VAL A 260 34.58 4.04 -16.55
CA VAL A 260 33.91 5.27 -16.99
C VAL A 260 32.74 4.95 -17.90
N VAL A 261 32.89 4.04 -18.87
CA VAL A 261 31.80 3.61 -19.75
C VAL A 261 30.69 2.95 -18.94
N GLY A 262 31.01 2.05 -18.01
CA GLY A 262 30.04 1.41 -17.13
C GLY A 262 29.32 2.43 -16.23
N PHE A 263 30.06 3.37 -15.65
CA PHE A 263 29.47 4.43 -14.83
C PHE A 263 28.52 5.34 -15.63
N MET A 264 28.98 5.83 -16.79
CA MET A 264 28.16 6.70 -17.65
C MET A 264 26.91 5.97 -18.17
N GLY A 265 27.06 4.68 -18.54
CA GLY A 265 25.92 3.84 -18.92
C GLY A 265 24.91 3.69 -17.79
N GLY A 266 25.37 3.43 -16.57
CA GLY A 266 24.53 3.33 -15.40
C GLY A 266 23.82 4.65 -15.06
N LEU A 267 24.55 5.75 -15.08
CA LEU A 267 23.98 7.08 -14.82
C LEU A 267 22.91 7.43 -15.87
N THR A 268 23.19 7.20 -17.14
CA THR A 268 22.22 7.42 -18.22
C THR A 268 21.00 6.52 -18.06
N GLY A 269 21.21 5.24 -17.71
CA GLY A 269 20.12 4.29 -17.44
C GLY A 269 19.25 4.74 -16.29
N VAL A 270 19.84 5.24 -15.19
CA VAL A 270 19.10 5.80 -14.05
C VAL A 270 18.28 7.02 -14.47
N ILE A 271 18.86 7.96 -15.20
CA ILE A 271 18.15 9.17 -15.69
C ILE A 271 16.96 8.77 -16.56
N MET A 272 17.17 7.86 -17.51
CA MET A 272 16.10 7.37 -18.37
C MET A 272 15.03 6.60 -17.60
N GLY A 273 15.43 5.75 -16.64
CA GLY A 273 14.51 4.98 -15.80
C GLY A 273 13.64 5.86 -14.93
N VAL A 274 14.24 6.86 -14.28
CA VAL A 274 13.48 7.86 -13.46
C VAL A 274 12.57 8.70 -14.35
N GLY A 275 13.04 9.12 -15.52
CA GLY A 275 12.25 9.89 -16.48
C GLY A 275 11.02 9.13 -16.97
N LEU A 276 11.21 7.88 -17.43
CA LEU A 276 10.12 7.03 -17.91
C LEU A 276 9.15 6.67 -16.79
N GLY A 277 9.65 6.24 -15.63
CA GLY A 277 8.81 5.90 -14.50
C GLY A 277 8.03 7.10 -13.95
N GLY A 278 8.65 8.28 -13.92
CA GLY A 278 7.99 9.54 -13.56
C GLY A 278 6.88 9.91 -14.55
N THR A 279 7.12 9.75 -15.84
CA THR A 279 6.11 9.98 -16.90
C THR A 279 4.92 9.04 -16.75
N ILE A 280 5.17 7.75 -16.47
CA ILE A 280 4.10 6.77 -16.24
C ILE A 280 3.30 7.14 -14.99
N ASN A 281 3.95 7.50 -13.87
CA ASN A 281 3.26 7.95 -12.67
C ASN A 281 2.38 9.19 -12.96
N LEU A 282 2.89 10.15 -13.72
CA LEU A 282 2.14 11.34 -14.10
C LEU A 282 0.91 10.98 -14.95
N PHE A 283 1.09 10.15 -15.96
CA PHE A 283 0.00 9.70 -16.82
C PHE A 283 -1.09 8.97 -16.04
N LEU A 284 -0.71 8.02 -15.17
CA LEU A 284 -1.65 7.29 -14.32
C LEU A 284 -2.43 8.22 -13.39
N ASN A 285 -1.77 9.22 -12.82
CA ASN A 285 -2.42 10.18 -11.92
C ASN A 285 -3.40 11.10 -12.67
N ILE A 286 -3.10 11.49 -13.90
CA ILE A 286 -4.03 12.26 -14.73
C ILE A 286 -5.28 11.41 -15.02
N VAL A 287 -5.08 10.15 -15.43
CA VAL A 287 -6.20 9.23 -15.72
C VAL A 287 -7.02 8.96 -14.44
N ALA A 288 -6.36 8.63 -13.32
CA ALA A 288 -7.04 8.41 -12.04
C ALA A 288 -7.86 9.63 -11.61
N GLY A 289 -7.31 10.85 -11.77
CA GLY A 289 -8.03 12.09 -11.46
C GLY A 289 -9.29 12.31 -12.30
N GLN A 290 -9.29 11.92 -13.58
CA GLN A 290 -10.47 12.01 -14.44
C GLN A 290 -11.60 11.06 -14.01
N PHE A 291 -11.26 9.95 -13.38
CA PHE A 291 -12.23 8.95 -12.87
C PHE A 291 -12.53 9.11 -11.38
N GLY A 292 -12.15 10.21 -10.75
CA GLY A 292 -12.38 10.45 -9.32
C GLY A 292 -11.51 9.58 -8.39
N GLY A 293 -10.46 8.96 -8.92
CA GLY A 293 -9.53 8.12 -8.16
C GLY A 293 -8.47 8.92 -7.40
N GLN A 294 -7.88 8.30 -6.37
CA GLN A 294 -6.76 8.89 -5.63
C GLN A 294 -5.45 8.76 -6.42
N SER A 295 -4.51 9.68 -6.17
CA SER A 295 -3.18 9.61 -6.78
C SER A 295 -2.42 8.37 -6.33
N VAL A 296 -1.92 7.61 -7.30
CA VAL A 296 -1.16 6.37 -7.06
C VAL A 296 0.28 6.57 -7.52
N LYS A 297 1.24 6.24 -6.67
CA LYS A 297 2.66 6.19 -7.03
C LYS A 297 3.05 4.73 -7.31
N LEU A 298 3.05 4.34 -8.58
CA LEU A 298 3.43 2.98 -8.98
C LEU A 298 4.95 2.78 -8.93
N PHE A 299 5.72 3.80 -9.31
CA PHE A 299 7.18 3.79 -9.27
C PHE A 299 7.69 4.71 -8.18
N ALA A 300 8.53 4.17 -7.30
CA ALA A 300 9.28 4.91 -6.30
C ALA A 300 10.77 4.90 -6.67
N PHE A 301 11.48 6.00 -6.39
CA PHE A 301 12.88 6.19 -6.72
C PHE A 301 13.71 6.49 -5.46
N PRO A 302 13.94 5.50 -4.56
CA PRO A 302 14.78 5.70 -3.38
C PRO A 302 16.21 6.07 -3.82
N PHE A 303 16.77 7.11 -3.22
CA PHE A 303 18.10 7.61 -3.59
C PHE A 303 19.19 6.55 -3.39
N GLU A 304 19.12 5.78 -2.30
CA GLU A 304 20.07 4.71 -2.02
C GLU A 304 20.08 3.64 -3.11
N PHE A 305 18.90 3.30 -3.66
CA PHE A 305 18.77 2.34 -4.74
C PHE A 305 19.36 2.87 -6.06
N LEU A 306 19.12 4.14 -6.38
CA LEU A 306 19.71 4.78 -7.57
C LEU A 306 21.23 4.85 -7.48
N LEU A 307 21.77 5.19 -6.30
CA LEU A 307 23.20 5.19 -6.04
C LEU A 307 23.77 3.78 -6.18
N PHE A 308 23.12 2.78 -5.58
CA PHE A 308 23.53 1.38 -5.67
C PHE A 308 23.62 0.92 -7.13
N ILE A 309 22.62 1.20 -7.98
CA ILE A 309 22.63 0.83 -9.40
C ILE A 309 23.81 1.50 -10.12
N THR A 310 24.05 2.79 -9.87
CA THR A 310 25.13 3.53 -10.50
C THR A 310 26.50 2.98 -10.13
N VAL A 311 26.73 2.64 -8.87
CA VAL A 311 27.97 2.01 -8.40
C VAL A 311 28.08 0.60 -8.98
N PHE A 312 27.00 -0.17 -8.95
CA PHE A 312 26.97 -1.53 -9.48
C PHE A 312 27.33 -1.56 -10.98
N SER A 313 26.81 -0.63 -11.78
CA SER A 313 27.17 -0.55 -13.18
C SER A 313 28.65 -0.22 -13.44
N ALA A 314 29.26 0.61 -12.59
CA ALA A 314 30.69 0.86 -12.63
C ALA A 314 31.50 -0.41 -12.29
N VAL A 315 31.04 -1.21 -11.31
CA VAL A 315 31.66 -2.51 -10.96
C VAL A 315 31.52 -3.51 -12.12
N VAL A 316 30.39 -3.56 -12.78
CA VAL A 316 30.22 -4.40 -13.98
C VAL A 316 31.17 -3.95 -15.10
N GLY A 317 31.31 -2.64 -15.33
CA GLY A 317 32.30 -2.06 -16.24
C GLY A 317 33.71 -2.49 -15.89
N TYR A 318 34.10 -2.41 -14.63
CA TYR A 318 35.39 -2.89 -14.13
C TYR A 318 35.62 -4.38 -14.44
N LEU A 319 34.65 -5.25 -14.10
CA LEU A 319 34.76 -6.69 -14.30
C LEU A 319 34.88 -7.07 -15.77
N THR A 320 34.07 -6.44 -16.65
CA THR A 320 34.10 -6.70 -18.09
C THR A 320 35.37 -6.18 -18.77
N GLY A 321 35.94 -5.08 -18.27
CA GLY A 321 37.16 -4.47 -18.77
C GLY A 321 38.46 -5.18 -18.39
N ILE A 322 38.47 -5.98 -17.31
CA ILE A 322 39.70 -6.64 -16.81
C ILE A 322 40.36 -7.55 -17.88
N PHE A 323 39.57 -8.35 -18.61
CA PHE A 323 40.09 -9.29 -19.56
C PHE A 323 40.73 -8.58 -20.78
N PRO A 324 40.07 -7.64 -21.47
CA PRO A 324 40.71 -6.86 -22.55
C PRO A 324 41.94 -6.09 -22.06
N ALA A 325 41.85 -5.47 -20.86
CA ALA A 325 42.95 -4.72 -20.30
C ALA A 325 44.20 -5.59 -19.99
N ARG A 326 44.00 -6.81 -19.48
CA ARG A 326 45.10 -7.77 -19.32
C ARG A 326 45.73 -8.15 -20.69
N ARG A 327 44.92 -8.33 -21.69
CA ARG A 327 45.39 -8.67 -23.07
C ARG A 327 46.18 -7.50 -23.67
N ALA A 328 45.72 -6.26 -23.48
CA ALA A 328 46.44 -5.05 -23.87
C ALA A 328 47.82 -4.94 -23.21
N SER A 329 47.87 -5.19 -21.90
CA SER A 329 49.13 -5.09 -21.13
C SER A 329 50.18 -6.15 -21.46
N SER A 330 49.76 -7.28 -22.05
CA SER A 330 50.63 -8.39 -22.46
C SER A 330 51.15 -8.29 -23.90
N LEU A 331 50.78 -7.26 -24.66
CA LEU A 331 51.30 -7.05 -26.03
C LEU A 331 52.79 -6.79 -26.02
N ASN A 332 53.49 -7.49 -26.95
CA ASN A 332 54.91 -7.24 -27.18
C ASN A 332 55.10 -5.93 -27.95
N PRO A 333 55.85 -4.93 -27.46
CA PRO A 333 56.06 -3.65 -28.14
C PRO A 333 56.58 -3.77 -29.59
N LEU A 334 57.47 -4.73 -29.79
CA LEU A 334 58.09 -4.94 -31.14
C LEU A 334 57.06 -5.44 -32.16
N ASP A 335 56.18 -6.34 -31.75
CA ASP A 335 55.14 -6.87 -32.65
C ASP A 335 54.04 -5.82 -32.87
N ALA A 336 53.72 -5.01 -31.87
CA ALA A 336 52.69 -3.96 -31.94
C ALA A 336 53.05 -2.82 -32.92
N ILE A 337 54.34 -2.50 -33.09
CA ILE A 337 54.82 -1.46 -34.04
C ILE A 337 54.90 -2.02 -35.47
N ARG A 338 55.09 -3.33 -35.61
CA ARG A 338 55.21 -4.01 -36.93
C ARG A 338 53.87 -4.37 -37.54
N TYR A 339 52.79 -4.18 -36.83
CA TYR A 339 51.41 -4.41 -37.30
C TYR A 339 51.06 -3.27 -38.27
N GLU A 340 50.98 -3.57 -39.58
CA GLU A 340 50.35 -2.71 -40.59
C GLU A 340 48.86 -2.90 -40.64
#